data_5b240536322e3720d191e6574bdf940a
#
_entry.id   5b240536322e3720d191e6574bdf940a
#
_cell.length_a   1.000
_cell.length_b   1.000
_cell.length_c   1.000
_cell.angle_alpha   90.00
_cell.angle_beta   90.00
_cell.angle_gamma   90.00
#
_symmetry.space_group_name_H-M   'P 1'
#
loop_
_entity.id
_entity.type
_entity.pdbx_description
1 polymer ?
#
loop_
_entity_poly.entity_id
_entity_poly.type
_entity_poly.pdbx_seq_one_letter_code
_entity_poly.pdbx_strand_id
1 'polypeptide(L)'
;MDYLTILGRQGGGDDGSADIGFRILACNPILEGFGNSKTQRNDNSSRFGKYTKMYFGLNEDAVYGAIIKNYLLEKSRVVSVSPNERGYHIFYFMLKAMTKEQLEPLGLYDKLKKRGMDPLDFNYLKGGGRNGDLPD
;
A
#
# COMPACT_ATOMS: atom_id res chain seq x y z
N MET A 1 -8.83 -0.02 -15.17
CA MET A 1 -9.32 0.91 -14.10
C MET A 1 -9.62 2.28 -14.67
N ASP A 2 -8.79 2.82 -15.55
CA ASP A 2 -8.99 4.16 -16.14
C ASP A 2 -10.32 4.33 -16.88
N TYR A 3 -10.79 3.29 -17.58
CA TYR A 3 -12.08 3.32 -18.28
C TYR A 3 -13.27 3.54 -17.35
N LEU A 4 -13.31 2.85 -16.21
CA LEU A 4 -14.38 3.01 -15.21
C LEU A 4 -14.35 4.37 -14.52
N THR A 5 -13.16 4.97 -14.40
CA THR A 5 -12.97 6.33 -13.89
C THR A 5 -13.48 7.39 -14.88
N ILE A 6 -13.31 7.12 -16.19
CA ILE A 6 -13.82 7.99 -17.26
C ILE A 6 -15.35 7.91 -17.31
N LEU A 7 -15.95 6.74 -17.21
CA LEU A 7 -17.40 6.58 -17.13
C LEU A 7 -18.02 7.34 -15.95
N GLY A 8 -17.36 7.27 -14.77
CA GLY A 8 -17.79 8.03 -13.60
C GLY A 8 -17.72 9.55 -13.75
N ARG A 9 -16.98 10.08 -14.75
CA ARG A 9 -16.91 11.52 -15.05
C ARG A 9 -17.98 12.00 -16.01
N GLN A 10 -18.61 11.15 -16.81
CA GLN A 10 -19.59 11.55 -17.82
C GLN A 10 -20.98 11.84 -17.22
N GLY A 11 -21.28 11.41 -15.99
CA GLY A 11 -22.50 11.73 -15.28
C GLY A 11 -22.47 13.08 -14.53
N GLY A 12 -21.75 14.06 -15.05
CA GLY A 12 -21.40 15.34 -14.45
C GLY A 12 -22.53 16.17 -13.86
N GLY A 13 -22.92 15.85 -12.64
CA GLY A 13 -23.51 16.78 -11.69
C GLY A 13 -22.44 17.22 -10.70
N ASP A 14 -22.56 18.44 -10.21
CA ASP A 14 -21.67 19.11 -9.23
C ASP A 14 -21.70 18.43 -7.82
N ASP A 15 -22.13 17.17 -7.73
CA ASP A 15 -22.51 16.47 -6.49
C ASP A 15 -21.51 15.41 -5.99
N GLY A 16 -20.26 15.46 -6.38
CA GLY A 16 -19.20 14.59 -5.80
C GLY A 16 -19.06 13.19 -6.42
N SER A 17 -19.82 12.80 -7.46
CA SER A 17 -19.69 11.49 -8.11
C SER A 17 -18.36 11.35 -8.88
N ALA A 18 -17.85 12.44 -9.45
CA ALA A 18 -16.53 12.51 -10.09
C ALA A 18 -15.37 12.20 -9.10
N ASP A 19 -15.59 12.40 -7.80
CA ASP A 19 -14.61 12.18 -6.73
C ASP A 19 -14.43 10.69 -6.38
N ILE A 20 -15.46 9.84 -6.54
CA ILE A 20 -15.40 8.43 -6.13
C ILE A 20 -14.36 7.65 -6.94
N GLY A 21 -14.30 7.85 -8.25
CA GLY A 21 -13.29 7.22 -9.09
C GLY A 21 -11.88 7.59 -8.68
N PHE A 22 -11.65 8.88 -8.44
CA PHE A 22 -10.37 9.39 -7.96
C PHE A 22 -10.02 8.81 -6.57
N ARG A 23 -10.97 8.76 -5.64
CA ARG A 23 -10.76 8.19 -4.30
C ARG A 23 -10.42 6.71 -4.35
N ILE A 24 -11.05 5.93 -5.24
CA ILE A 24 -10.71 4.51 -5.45
C ILE A 24 -9.25 4.37 -5.93
N LEU A 25 -8.83 5.21 -6.88
CA LEU A 25 -7.45 5.19 -7.38
C LEU A 25 -6.46 5.65 -6.29
N ALA A 26 -6.80 6.67 -5.52
CA ALA A 26 -5.98 7.18 -4.42
C ALA A 26 -5.79 6.16 -3.27
N CYS A 27 -6.68 5.17 -3.13
CA CYS A 27 -6.50 4.08 -2.17
C CYS A 27 -5.44 3.05 -2.61
N ASN A 28 -5.08 2.98 -3.90
CA ASN A 28 -4.16 1.95 -4.39
C ASN A 28 -2.78 2.01 -3.72
N PRO A 29 -2.09 3.15 -3.62
CA PRO A 29 -0.78 3.22 -2.94
C PRO A 29 -0.84 2.74 -1.50
N ILE A 30 -1.93 3.03 -0.77
CA ILE A 30 -2.12 2.57 0.60
C ILE A 30 -2.26 1.04 0.62
N LEU A 31 -3.13 0.49 -0.23
CA LEU A 31 -3.32 -0.96 -0.33
C LEU A 31 -2.04 -1.68 -0.75
N GLU A 32 -1.26 -1.09 -1.66
CA GLU A 32 0.04 -1.63 -2.07
C GLU A 32 1.06 -1.58 -0.94
N GLY A 33 1.13 -0.49 -0.20
CA GLY A 33 2.01 -0.40 0.97
C GLY A 33 1.78 -1.55 1.96
N PHE A 34 0.51 -1.86 2.26
CA PHE A 34 0.13 -2.90 3.21
C PHE A 34 0.08 -4.32 2.63
N GLY A 35 -0.13 -4.47 1.33
CA GLY A 35 -0.41 -5.76 0.71
C GLY A 35 0.60 -6.22 -0.35
N ASN A 36 1.57 -5.38 -0.74
CA ASN A 36 2.61 -5.74 -1.69
C ASN A 36 3.97 -5.88 -1.01
N SER A 37 4.85 -6.62 -1.64
CA SER A 37 6.21 -6.84 -1.18
C SER A 37 7.16 -7.10 -2.34
N LYS A 38 8.46 -6.90 -2.10
CA LYS A 38 9.50 -7.31 -3.03
C LYS A 38 9.71 -8.83 -2.95
N THR A 39 9.67 -9.47 -4.10
CA THR A 39 10.02 -10.88 -4.32
C THR A 39 11.21 -10.98 -5.26
N GLN A 40 11.78 -12.19 -5.41
CA GLN A 40 12.88 -12.43 -6.33
C GLN A 40 12.55 -12.09 -7.80
N ARG A 41 11.27 -12.14 -8.19
CA ARG A 41 10.82 -11.94 -9.58
C ARG A 41 10.16 -10.60 -9.83
N ASN A 42 9.71 -9.92 -8.76
CA ASN A 42 8.96 -8.68 -8.90
C ASN A 42 9.14 -7.83 -7.64
N ASP A 43 9.64 -6.61 -7.81
CA ASP A 43 9.89 -5.69 -6.70
C ASP A 43 8.61 -5.13 -6.07
N ASN A 44 7.47 -5.24 -6.75
CA ASN A 44 6.16 -4.81 -6.24
C ASN A 44 5.09 -5.89 -6.45
N SER A 45 5.31 -7.07 -5.87
CA SER A 45 4.42 -8.22 -5.99
C SER A 45 3.23 -8.10 -5.04
N SER A 46 2.02 -8.11 -5.58
CA SER A 46 0.79 -8.17 -4.77
C SER A 46 0.68 -9.52 -4.04
N ARG A 47 0.56 -9.46 -2.72
CA ARG A 47 0.43 -10.62 -1.83
C ARG A 47 -0.97 -10.76 -1.25
N PHE A 48 -1.96 -10.12 -1.87
CA PHE A 48 -3.38 -10.20 -1.52
C PHE A 48 -4.25 -10.08 -2.76
N GLY A 49 -5.49 -10.51 -2.66
CA GLY A 49 -6.53 -10.24 -3.64
C GLY A 49 -7.41 -9.08 -3.18
N LYS A 50 -7.89 -8.27 -4.11
CA LYS A 50 -8.94 -7.28 -3.83
C LYS A 50 -10.10 -7.45 -4.79
N TYR A 51 -11.31 -7.33 -4.25
CA TYR A 51 -12.54 -7.27 -5.00
C TYR A 51 -13.17 -5.90 -4.81
N THR A 52 -13.36 -5.18 -5.89
CA THR A 52 -14.00 -3.86 -5.88
C THR A 52 -15.41 -4.00 -6.43
N LYS A 53 -16.41 -3.73 -5.60
CA LYS A 53 -17.83 -3.67 -6.00
C LYS A 53 -18.17 -2.19 -6.20
N MET A 54 -18.61 -1.85 -7.40
CA MET A 54 -19.08 -0.51 -7.74
C MET A 54 -20.60 -0.49 -7.81
N TYR A 55 -21.20 0.61 -7.41
CA TYR A 55 -22.62 0.86 -7.46
C TYR A 55 -22.90 1.97 -8.46
N PHE A 56 -23.80 1.70 -9.41
CA PHE A 56 -24.24 2.64 -10.44
C PHE A 56 -25.66 3.08 -10.16
N GLY A 57 -26.00 4.32 -10.52
CA GLY A 57 -27.38 4.83 -10.48
C GLY A 57 -28.29 4.07 -11.46
N LEU A 58 -29.58 4.01 -11.15
CA LEU A 58 -30.55 3.26 -11.97
C LEU A 58 -30.75 3.87 -13.37
N ASN A 59 -30.53 5.16 -13.54
CA ASN A 59 -30.74 5.90 -14.78
C ASN A 59 -29.51 6.71 -15.23
N GLU A 60 -28.36 6.48 -14.60
CA GLU A 60 -27.14 7.24 -14.86
C GLU A 60 -25.96 6.30 -14.93
N ASP A 61 -25.06 6.54 -15.89
CA ASP A 61 -23.77 5.82 -15.98
C ASP A 61 -22.79 6.29 -14.88
N ALA A 62 -23.29 7.03 -13.88
CA ALA A 62 -22.48 7.58 -12.80
C ALA A 62 -22.30 6.57 -11.66
N VAL A 63 -21.07 6.44 -11.18
CA VAL A 63 -20.74 5.64 -9.98
C VAL A 63 -21.07 6.48 -8.74
N TYR A 64 -22.00 6.01 -7.90
CA TYR A 64 -22.36 6.70 -6.65
C TYR A 64 -21.73 6.07 -5.40
N GLY A 65 -21.08 4.91 -5.53
CA GLY A 65 -20.39 4.28 -4.41
C GLY A 65 -19.49 3.12 -4.82
N ALA A 66 -18.57 2.78 -3.93
CA ALA A 66 -17.72 1.60 -4.10
C ALA A 66 -17.38 0.96 -2.75
N ILE A 67 -17.24 -0.36 -2.74
CA ILE A 67 -16.74 -1.13 -1.60
C ILE A 67 -15.55 -1.95 -2.06
N ILE A 68 -14.43 -1.84 -1.34
CA ILE A 68 -13.24 -2.67 -1.56
C ILE A 68 -13.20 -3.74 -0.47
N LYS A 69 -13.15 -5.01 -0.86
CA LYS A 69 -12.95 -6.15 0.04
C LYS A 69 -11.60 -6.79 -0.25
N ASN A 70 -10.78 -6.92 0.78
CA ASN A 70 -9.49 -7.60 0.70
C ASN A 70 -9.65 -9.06 1.11
N TYR A 71 -8.92 -9.95 0.44
CA TYR A 71 -8.91 -11.38 0.71
C TYR A 71 -7.55 -12.00 0.35
N LEU A 72 -7.30 -13.21 0.86
CA LEU A 72 -6.10 -14.00 0.57
C LEU A 72 -4.77 -13.28 0.88
N LEU A 73 -4.74 -12.44 1.93
CA LEU A 73 -3.48 -11.87 2.39
C LEU A 73 -2.52 -12.98 2.83
N GLU A 74 -1.30 -12.98 2.30
CA GLU A 74 -0.22 -13.90 2.68
C GLU A 74 0.27 -13.59 4.10
N LYS A 75 -0.46 -14.06 5.11
CA LYS A 75 -0.17 -13.78 6.53
C LYS A 75 1.19 -14.31 6.99
N SER A 76 1.67 -15.39 6.38
CA SER A 76 2.99 -15.96 6.67
C SER A 76 4.13 -14.98 6.44
N ARG A 77 3.98 -14.04 5.48
CA ARG A 77 4.98 -13.00 5.18
C ARG A 77 5.19 -11.99 6.32
N VAL A 78 4.26 -11.89 7.24
CA VAL A 78 4.42 -11.10 8.47
C VAL A 78 5.38 -11.78 9.45
N VAL A 79 5.41 -13.11 9.44
CA VAL A 79 6.21 -13.91 10.39
C VAL A 79 7.60 -14.20 9.84
N SER A 80 7.68 -14.57 8.57
CA SER A 80 8.93 -14.93 7.92
C SER A 80 8.85 -14.65 6.41
N VAL A 81 10.00 -14.42 5.80
CA VAL A 81 10.16 -14.22 4.36
C VAL A 81 11.26 -15.14 3.82
N SER A 82 11.12 -15.54 2.57
CA SER A 82 12.15 -16.31 1.87
C SER A 82 13.44 -15.50 1.71
N PRO A 83 14.60 -16.15 1.60
CA PRO A 83 15.86 -15.46 1.29
C PRO A 83 15.70 -14.57 0.03
N ASN A 84 16.27 -13.36 0.07
CA ASN A 84 16.21 -12.36 -0.99
C ASN A 84 14.81 -11.80 -1.29
N GLU A 85 13.84 -12.02 -0.41
CA GLU A 85 12.53 -11.39 -0.44
C GLU A 85 12.35 -10.43 0.74
N ARG A 86 11.33 -9.57 0.70
CA ARG A 86 11.02 -8.62 1.76
C ARG A 86 9.65 -8.90 2.40
N GLY A 87 9.48 -8.42 3.62
CA GLY A 87 8.18 -8.18 4.20
C GLY A 87 7.39 -7.14 3.41
N TYR A 88 6.22 -6.76 3.90
CA TYR A 88 5.38 -5.76 3.26
C TYR A 88 6.04 -4.39 3.23
N HIS A 89 5.82 -3.63 2.16
CA HIS A 89 6.42 -2.32 1.94
C HIS A 89 6.17 -1.34 3.08
N ILE A 90 5.02 -1.42 3.74
CA ILE A 90 4.64 -0.49 4.82
C ILE A 90 5.68 -0.40 5.93
N PHE A 91 6.34 -1.50 6.29
CA PHE A 91 7.35 -1.49 7.34
C PHE A 91 8.57 -0.64 6.97
N TYR A 92 8.97 -0.68 5.70
CA TYR A 92 10.10 0.10 5.17
C TYR A 92 9.70 1.56 4.99
N PHE A 93 8.52 1.83 4.41
CA PHE A 93 8.00 3.18 4.24
C PHE A 93 7.84 3.90 5.57
N MET A 94 7.30 3.22 6.58
CA MET A 94 7.14 3.77 7.93
C MET A 94 8.49 4.24 8.50
N LEU A 95 9.52 3.41 8.45
CA LEU A 95 10.83 3.77 9.01
C LEU A 95 11.53 4.88 8.22
N LYS A 96 11.30 4.97 6.89
CA LYS A 96 11.89 6.00 6.01
C LYS A 96 11.17 7.34 6.13
N ALA A 97 9.84 7.34 6.24
CA ALA A 97 9.00 8.52 6.08
C ALA A 97 8.51 9.16 7.38
N MET A 98 8.47 8.42 8.49
CA MET A 98 7.96 8.94 9.76
C MET A 98 8.83 10.06 10.33
N THR A 99 8.16 11.07 10.89
CA THR A 99 8.80 12.19 11.57
C THR A 99 9.33 11.77 12.95
N LYS A 100 10.11 12.66 13.57
CA LYS A 100 10.61 12.47 14.94
C LYS A 100 9.45 12.23 15.92
N GLU A 101 8.44 13.07 15.87
CA GLU A 101 7.27 13.05 16.76
C GLU A 101 6.49 11.73 16.64
N GLN A 102 6.54 11.10 15.48
CA GLN A 102 5.91 9.81 15.21
C GLN A 102 6.79 8.64 15.65
N LEU A 103 8.11 8.75 15.53
CA LEU A 103 9.05 7.68 15.87
C LEU A 103 9.38 7.61 17.37
N GLU A 104 9.34 8.73 18.10
CA GLU A 104 9.66 8.78 19.54
C GLU A 104 8.74 7.90 20.39
N PRO A 105 7.40 7.96 20.25
CA PRO A 105 6.50 7.10 21.04
C PRO A 105 6.69 5.60 20.77
N LEU A 106 7.22 5.26 19.60
CA LEU A 106 7.53 3.88 19.20
C LEU A 106 8.91 3.40 19.68
N GLY A 107 9.70 4.27 20.31
CA GLY A 107 11.07 3.97 20.71
C GLY A 107 12.03 3.73 19.54
N LEU A 108 11.67 4.18 18.34
CA LEU A 108 12.42 3.96 17.10
C LEU A 108 13.35 5.13 16.75
N TYR A 109 13.02 6.34 17.21
CA TYR A 109 13.76 7.54 16.84
C TYR A 109 15.26 7.47 17.22
N ASP A 110 15.56 7.04 18.43
CA ASP A 110 16.94 6.95 18.90
C ASP A 110 17.77 5.94 18.13
N LYS A 111 17.15 4.84 17.70
CA LYS A 111 17.81 3.80 16.89
C LYS A 111 18.10 4.31 15.48
N LEU A 112 17.10 4.87 14.81
CA LEU A 112 17.20 5.29 13.41
C LEU A 112 18.00 6.58 13.23
N LYS A 113 17.76 7.60 14.06
CA LYS A 113 18.32 8.93 13.84
C LYS A 113 19.56 9.21 14.68
N LYS A 114 19.59 8.83 15.96
CA LYS A 114 20.77 9.08 16.81
C LYS A 114 21.89 8.07 16.57
N ARG A 115 21.54 6.78 16.29
CA ARG A 115 22.55 5.73 16.04
C ARG A 115 22.85 5.54 14.56
N GLY A 116 22.15 6.25 13.66
CA GLY A 116 22.37 6.14 12.22
C GLY A 116 22.03 4.73 11.66
N MET A 117 21.11 4.02 12.30
CA MET A 117 20.72 2.69 11.83
C MET A 117 19.87 2.82 10.55
N ASP A 118 20.18 1.96 9.59
CA ASP A 118 19.33 1.76 8.42
C ASP A 118 18.10 0.89 8.79
N PRO A 119 16.94 1.06 8.13
CA PRO A 119 15.82 0.14 8.28
C PRO A 119 16.21 -1.34 8.16
N LEU A 120 17.19 -1.66 7.32
CA LEU A 120 17.72 -3.01 7.15
C LEU A 120 18.57 -3.52 8.31
N ASP A 121 18.94 -2.68 9.27
CA ASP A 121 19.62 -3.12 10.49
C ASP A 121 18.68 -3.77 11.52
N PHE A 122 17.35 -3.60 11.32
CA PHE A 122 16.37 -4.32 12.14
C PHE A 122 16.28 -5.78 11.73
N ASN A 123 16.44 -6.69 12.70
CA ASN A 123 16.41 -8.13 12.45
C ASN A 123 15.17 -8.61 11.71
N TYR A 124 14.02 -8.00 11.99
CA TYR A 124 12.76 -8.29 11.33
C TYR A 124 12.78 -7.97 9.82
N LEU A 125 13.53 -6.95 9.41
CA LEU A 125 13.60 -6.49 8.02
C LEU A 125 14.80 -7.06 7.27
N LYS A 126 15.75 -7.68 7.98
CA LYS A 126 16.96 -8.28 7.38
C LYS A 126 16.70 -9.46 6.45
N GLY A 127 15.55 -10.10 6.53
CA GLY A 127 15.22 -11.28 5.73
C GLY A 127 15.33 -11.07 4.22
N GLY A 128 15.27 -9.82 3.76
CA GLY A 128 15.28 -9.45 2.35
C GLY A 128 16.63 -9.32 1.66
N GLY A 129 17.73 -9.76 2.28
CA GLY A 129 19.07 -9.62 1.68
C GLY A 129 19.58 -8.16 1.65
N ARG A 130 20.89 -7.97 1.80
CA ARG A 130 21.54 -6.65 1.82
C ARG A 130 21.57 -5.94 0.46
N ASN A 131 21.03 -6.52 -0.61
CA ASN A 131 21.08 -5.98 -1.97
C ASN A 131 19.75 -5.41 -2.43
N GLY A 132 18.93 -4.98 -1.54
CA GLY A 132 17.64 -4.46 -1.93
C GLY A 132 17.54 -2.97 -1.72
N ASP A 133 17.74 -2.20 -2.79
CA ASP A 133 17.32 -0.83 -2.82
C ASP A 133 15.84 -0.74 -2.44
N LEU A 134 15.51 0.25 -1.59
CA LEU A 134 14.12 0.56 -1.32
C LEU A 134 13.52 1.02 -2.67
N PRO A 135 12.29 0.62 -3.04
CA PRO A 135 11.63 1.24 -4.17
C PRO A 135 11.55 2.74 -3.90
N ASP A 136 11.92 3.52 -4.91
CA ASP A 136 11.86 4.99 -4.91
C ASP A 136 10.43 5.49 -4.72
#